data_94783926eb3a0ee40c86891220f30bca
#
_entry.id   94783926eb3a0ee40c86891220f30bca
#
_cell.length_a   1.000
_cell.length_b   1.000
_cell.length_c   1.000
_cell.angle_alpha   90.00
_cell.angle_beta   90.00
_cell.angle_gamma   90.00
#
_symmetry.space_group_name_H-M   'P 1'
#
loop_
_entity.id
_entity.type
_entity.pdbx_description
1 polymer ?
#
loop_
_entity_poly.entity_id
_entity_poly.type
_entity_poly.pdbx_seq_one_letter_code
_entity_poly.pdbx_strand_id
1 'polypeptide(L)'
;MTDDNKRPSPEAMLKLCREEEAEEGRGKLKIFLGYAAGVGKTYAMLEAAWQRRLEERDVVAAYVESHGRFETDSLLSGLEIIPKAEVEYHGVTLPEMDIDAVLARKPQIALVDELAHTNAPGSRHEKRWQDVEELLAAGIDVYTTVNIQHFESLNDIVTQITGVMNGVSPLHETFLRLW
;
A
#
# COMPACT_ATOMS: atom_id res chain seq x y z
N MET A 1 -15.94 -38.20 25.38
CA MET A 1 -16.75 -37.29 24.61
C MET A 1 -17.11 -36.13 25.52
N THR A 2 -16.31 -35.08 25.52
CA THR A 2 -16.61 -33.82 26.19
C THR A 2 -16.19 -32.73 25.24
N ASP A 3 -17.20 -32.19 24.61
CA ASP A 3 -17.14 -31.01 23.75
C ASP A 3 -16.90 -29.80 24.67
N ASP A 4 -15.65 -29.42 24.80
CA ASP A 4 -15.26 -28.27 25.64
C ASP A 4 -15.37 -27.02 24.79
N ASN A 5 -16.64 -26.63 24.54
CA ASN A 5 -17.02 -25.34 23.94
C ASN A 5 -16.71 -24.23 24.96
N LYS A 6 -15.41 -23.98 25.21
CA LYS A 6 -14.97 -22.89 26.08
C LYS A 6 -15.32 -21.58 25.40
N ARG A 7 -16.40 -20.94 25.87
CA ARG A 7 -16.65 -19.53 25.55
C ARG A 7 -15.39 -18.73 25.93
N PRO A 8 -14.90 -17.85 25.04
CA PRO A 8 -13.76 -17.01 25.36
C PRO A 8 -14.03 -16.20 26.63
N SER A 9 -13.00 -15.95 27.41
CA SER A 9 -13.13 -15.14 28.63
C SER A 9 -13.61 -13.73 28.26
N PRO A 10 -14.29 -13.01 29.20
CA PRO A 10 -14.72 -11.63 28.94
C PRO A 10 -13.57 -10.71 28.47
N GLU A 11 -12.35 -10.94 28.99
CA GLU A 11 -11.15 -10.21 28.58
C GLU A 11 -10.71 -10.55 27.16
N ALA A 12 -10.79 -11.84 26.76
CA ALA A 12 -10.50 -12.27 25.41
C ALA A 12 -11.55 -11.73 24.42
N MET A 13 -12.83 -11.68 24.79
CA MET A 13 -13.88 -11.05 23.99
C MET A 13 -13.66 -9.55 23.85
N LEU A 14 -13.29 -8.86 24.93
CA LEU A 14 -13.01 -7.42 24.89
C LEU A 14 -11.80 -7.10 23.99
N LYS A 15 -10.79 -7.98 24.00
CA LYS A 15 -9.63 -7.87 23.11
C LYS A 15 -10.04 -8.05 21.64
N LEU A 16 -10.83 -9.08 21.35
CA LEU A 16 -11.35 -9.33 19.98
C LEU A 16 -12.20 -8.16 19.48
N CYS A 17 -13.12 -7.64 20.30
CA CYS A 17 -13.92 -6.47 19.91
C CYS A 17 -13.06 -5.24 19.63
N ARG A 18 -12.00 -4.99 20.40
CA ARG A 18 -11.08 -3.88 20.14
C ARG A 18 -10.24 -4.08 18.88
N GLU A 19 -9.84 -5.32 18.57
CA GLU A 19 -9.14 -5.68 17.36
C GLU A 19 -10.07 -5.50 16.13
N GLU A 20 -11.33 -5.95 16.21
CA GLU A 20 -12.35 -5.75 15.18
C GLU A 20 -12.67 -4.25 14.96
N GLU A 21 -12.86 -3.47 16.03
CA GLU A 21 -13.06 -2.01 15.92
C GLU A 21 -11.85 -1.29 15.30
N ALA A 22 -10.63 -1.74 15.61
CA ALA A 22 -9.41 -1.20 15.00
C ALA A 22 -9.29 -1.57 13.51
N GLU A 23 -9.77 -2.75 13.11
CA GLU A 23 -9.80 -3.18 11.70
C GLU A 23 -10.90 -2.46 10.91
N GLU A 24 -12.08 -2.19 11.48
CA GLU A 24 -13.16 -1.46 10.81
C GLU A 24 -12.76 -0.03 10.40
N GLY A 25 -11.87 0.61 11.15
CA GLY A 25 -11.34 1.95 10.84
C GLY A 25 -10.10 1.97 9.94
N ARG A 26 -9.51 0.82 9.65
CA ARG A 26 -8.26 0.70 8.89
C ARG A 26 -8.52 0.74 7.39
N GLY A 27 -7.66 1.44 6.64
CA GLY A 27 -7.65 1.42 5.18
C GLY A 27 -7.27 0.04 4.63
N LYS A 28 -7.64 -0.21 3.38
CA LYS A 28 -7.37 -1.48 2.68
C LYS A 28 -6.16 -1.37 1.78
N LEU A 29 -5.31 -2.40 1.79
CA LEU A 29 -4.15 -2.51 0.92
C LEU A 29 -4.49 -3.29 -0.35
N LYS A 30 -4.19 -2.71 -1.53
CA LYS A 30 -4.27 -3.38 -2.82
C LYS A 30 -2.90 -3.41 -3.48
N ILE A 31 -2.39 -4.61 -3.75
CA ILE A 31 -1.05 -4.81 -4.29
C ILE A 31 -1.14 -5.25 -5.76
N PHE A 32 -0.43 -4.55 -6.64
CA PHE A 32 -0.23 -4.91 -8.04
C PHE A 32 1.11 -5.63 -8.17
N LEU A 33 1.05 -6.95 -8.32
CA LEU A 33 2.23 -7.80 -8.46
C LEU A 33 2.67 -7.90 -9.92
N GLY A 34 3.97 -7.87 -10.15
CA GLY A 34 4.55 -8.14 -11.45
C GLY A 34 5.89 -8.87 -11.34
N TYR A 35 6.20 -9.69 -12.36
CA TYR A 35 7.41 -10.51 -12.35
C TYR A 35 8.69 -9.66 -12.36
N ALA A 36 8.68 -8.54 -13.07
CA ALA A 36 9.86 -7.69 -13.24
C ALA A 36 9.48 -6.20 -13.35
N ALA A 37 10.49 -5.34 -13.35
CA ALA A 37 10.31 -3.95 -13.74
C ALA A 37 9.82 -3.85 -15.20
N GLY A 38 8.92 -2.92 -15.46
CA GLY A 38 8.46 -2.66 -16.84
C GLY A 38 7.29 -3.49 -17.33
N VAL A 39 6.76 -4.43 -16.56
CA VAL A 39 5.62 -5.28 -16.96
C VAL A 39 4.25 -4.61 -16.84
N GLY A 40 4.19 -3.30 -16.57
CA GLY A 40 2.93 -2.55 -16.56
C GLY A 40 2.21 -2.47 -15.20
N LYS A 41 2.86 -2.77 -14.07
CA LYS A 41 2.25 -2.69 -12.74
C LYS A 41 1.71 -1.30 -12.40
N THR A 42 2.57 -0.29 -12.58
CA THR A 42 2.21 1.12 -12.33
C THR A 42 1.07 1.55 -13.24
N TYR A 43 1.09 1.13 -14.51
CA TYR A 43 -0.01 1.37 -15.44
C TYR A 43 -1.32 0.75 -14.95
N ALA A 44 -1.32 -0.53 -14.56
CA ALA A 44 -2.50 -1.23 -14.04
C ALA A 44 -3.02 -0.61 -12.73
N MET A 45 -2.11 -0.15 -11.87
CA MET A 45 -2.47 0.59 -10.64
C MET A 45 -3.20 1.90 -10.98
N LEU A 46 -2.67 2.66 -11.95
CA LEU A 46 -3.28 3.91 -12.40
C LEU A 46 -4.63 3.69 -13.10
N GLU A 47 -4.78 2.66 -13.93
CA GLU A 47 -6.07 2.29 -14.52
C GLU A 47 -7.11 1.98 -13.43
N ALA A 48 -6.72 1.18 -12.42
CA ALA A 48 -7.61 0.88 -11.31
C ALA A 48 -7.96 2.14 -10.49
N ALA A 49 -7.03 3.07 -10.33
CA ALA A 49 -7.26 4.36 -9.68
C ALA A 49 -8.30 5.19 -10.45
N TRP A 50 -8.18 5.25 -11.78
CA TRP A 50 -9.14 5.93 -12.64
C TRP A 50 -10.54 5.34 -12.55
N GLN A 51 -10.68 4.00 -12.47
CA GLN A 51 -11.97 3.37 -12.23
C GLN A 51 -12.61 3.84 -10.92
N ARG A 52 -11.82 3.94 -9.84
CA ARG A 52 -12.30 4.46 -8.56
C ARG A 52 -12.67 5.93 -8.63
N ARG A 53 -11.92 6.72 -9.38
CA ARG A 53 -12.26 8.14 -9.59
C ARG A 53 -13.56 8.33 -10.37
N LEU A 54 -13.84 7.46 -11.36
CA LEU A 54 -15.13 7.45 -12.05
C LEU A 54 -16.31 7.09 -11.12
N GLU A 55 -16.03 6.37 -10.04
CA GLU A 55 -16.97 6.07 -8.96
C GLU A 55 -17.02 7.21 -7.90
N GLU A 56 -16.50 8.39 -8.24
CA GLU A 56 -16.46 9.58 -7.37
C GLU A 56 -15.62 9.39 -6.09
N ARG A 57 -14.68 8.41 -6.08
CA ARG A 57 -13.75 8.25 -4.97
C ARG A 57 -12.64 9.29 -5.04
N ASP A 58 -12.24 9.79 -3.88
CA ASP A 58 -11.14 10.75 -3.73
C ASP A 58 -9.79 10.02 -3.79
N VAL A 59 -9.09 10.15 -4.93
CA VAL A 59 -7.86 9.43 -5.24
C VAL A 59 -6.73 10.43 -5.47
N VAL A 60 -5.58 10.20 -4.82
CA VAL A 60 -4.36 11.00 -5.03
C VAL A 60 -3.16 10.11 -5.37
N ALA A 61 -2.24 10.63 -6.17
CA ALA A 61 -0.92 10.06 -6.37
C ALA A 61 0.03 10.57 -5.28
N ALA A 62 0.26 9.75 -4.24
CA ALA A 62 1.13 10.09 -3.12
C ALA A 62 2.62 9.91 -3.48
N TYR A 63 2.94 8.80 -4.17
CA TYR A 63 4.25 8.56 -4.75
C TYR A 63 4.13 7.62 -5.94
N VAL A 64 4.35 8.11 -7.13
CA VAL A 64 4.30 7.31 -8.37
C VAL A 64 5.48 7.68 -9.26
N GLU A 65 6.16 6.67 -9.79
CA GLU A 65 7.26 6.82 -10.74
C GLU A 65 6.82 6.36 -12.13
N SER A 66 6.71 7.30 -13.06
CA SER A 66 6.34 7.01 -14.45
C SER A 66 7.50 6.52 -15.31
N HIS A 67 8.73 6.78 -14.87
CA HIS A 67 9.97 6.51 -15.61
C HIS A 67 9.97 7.06 -17.04
N GLY A 68 9.26 8.17 -17.27
CA GLY A 68 9.18 8.83 -18.57
C GLY A 68 8.37 8.06 -19.62
N ARG A 69 7.47 7.17 -19.21
CA ARG A 69 6.57 6.45 -20.11
C ARG A 69 5.34 7.28 -20.40
N PHE A 70 5.16 7.66 -21.65
CA PHE A 70 4.07 8.52 -22.09
C PHE A 70 2.68 8.05 -21.64
N GLU A 71 2.40 6.75 -21.72
CA GLU A 71 1.10 6.17 -21.33
C GLU A 71 0.85 6.30 -19.82
N THR A 72 1.90 6.06 -19.00
CA THR A 72 1.85 6.22 -17.55
C THR A 72 1.73 7.69 -17.16
N ASP A 73 2.50 8.58 -17.81
CA ASP A 73 2.44 10.02 -17.59
C ASP A 73 1.05 10.58 -17.94
N SER A 74 0.44 10.10 -19.01
CA SER A 74 -0.90 10.52 -19.43
C SER A 74 -1.96 10.16 -18.37
N LEU A 75 -1.89 8.97 -17.78
CA LEU A 75 -2.79 8.57 -16.70
C LEU A 75 -2.53 9.35 -15.41
N LEU A 76 -1.27 9.63 -15.11
CA LEU A 76 -0.88 10.35 -13.91
C LEU A 76 -1.29 11.83 -13.97
N SER A 77 -1.18 12.46 -15.13
CA SER A 77 -1.46 13.91 -15.32
C SER A 77 -2.89 14.31 -14.99
N GLY A 78 -3.82 13.38 -14.98
CA GLY A 78 -5.23 13.64 -14.63
C GLY A 78 -5.58 13.42 -13.16
N LEU A 79 -4.63 12.96 -12.34
CA LEU A 79 -4.81 12.76 -10.90
C LEU A 79 -4.20 13.94 -10.11
N GLU A 80 -4.71 14.16 -8.91
CA GLU A 80 -4.04 15.02 -7.95
C GLU A 80 -2.75 14.38 -7.49
N ILE A 81 -1.63 15.09 -7.61
CA ILE A 81 -0.31 14.60 -7.23
C ILE A 81 0.12 15.34 -5.97
N ILE A 82 0.43 14.61 -4.91
CA ILE A 82 1.05 15.17 -3.71
C ILE A 82 2.52 15.46 -4.02
N PRO A 83 3.01 16.70 -3.80
CA PRO A 83 4.43 17.00 -4.00
C PRO A 83 5.32 16.09 -3.16
N LYS A 84 6.45 15.65 -3.74
CA LYS A 84 7.43 14.84 -3.00
C LYS A 84 8.16 15.69 -1.97
N ALA A 85 8.47 15.09 -0.82
CA ALA A 85 9.38 15.67 0.14
C ALA A 85 10.83 15.58 -0.40
N GLU A 86 11.61 16.60 -0.13
CA GLU A 86 13.04 16.64 -0.47
C GLU A 86 13.88 16.31 0.78
N VAL A 87 14.57 15.16 0.75
CA VAL A 87 15.44 14.72 1.84
C VAL A 87 16.89 14.97 1.45
N GLU A 88 17.58 15.80 2.22
CA GLU A 88 19.02 16.04 2.00
C GLU A 88 19.87 14.94 2.62
N TYR A 89 20.71 14.31 1.80
CA TYR A 89 21.65 13.29 2.24
C TYR A 89 23.01 13.47 1.55
N HIS A 90 24.07 13.72 2.30
CA HIS A 90 25.43 13.94 1.79
C HIS A 90 25.52 14.99 0.66
N GLY A 91 24.73 16.05 0.74
CA GLY A 91 24.71 17.13 -0.26
C GLY A 91 23.94 16.78 -1.54
N VAL A 92 23.19 15.70 -1.54
CA VAL A 92 22.27 15.31 -2.62
C VAL A 92 20.86 15.36 -2.07
N THR A 93 19.95 15.97 -2.84
CA THR A 93 18.52 15.98 -2.54
C THR A 93 17.86 14.76 -3.15
N LEU A 94 17.21 13.95 -2.32
CA LEU A 94 16.50 12.74 -2.73
C LEU A 94 14.99 12.96 -2.58
N PRO A 95 14.19 12.75 -3.65
CA PRO A 95 12.74 12.87 -3.58
C PRO A 95 12.14 11.63 -2.90
N GLU A 96 11.35 11.84 -1.85
CA GLU A 96 10.62 10.80 -1.14
C GLU A 96 9.13 11.14 -1.03
N MET A 97 8.31 10.19 -0.61
CA MET A 97 6.90 10.45 -0.33
C MET A 97 6.77 11.41 0.86
N ASP A 98 5.98 12.47 0.69
CA ASP A 98 5.59 13.34 1.79
C ASP A 98 4.40 12.74 2.54
N ILE A 99 4.70 11.86 3.50
CA ILE A 99 3.67 11.17 4.28
C ILE A 99 2.82 12.16 5.11
N ASP A 100 3.42 13.24 5.61
CA ASP A 100 2.69 14.24 6.40
C ASP A 100 1.69 14.99 5.51
N ALA A 101 2.06 15.32 4.28
CA ALA A 101 1.16 15.94 3.31
C ALA A 101 0.01 14.99 2.93
N VAL A 102 0.27 13.69 2.74
CA VAL A 102 -0.78 12.69 2.44
C VAL A 102 -1.74 12.56 3.62
N LEU A 103 -1.23 12.43 4.85
CA LEU A 103 -2.03 12.34 6.06
C LEU A 103 -2.88 13.62 6.30
N ALA A 104 -2.32 14.80 6.05
CA ALA A 104 -3.04 16.06 6.16
C ALA A 104 -4.13 16.20 5.09
N ARG A 105 -3.88 15.71 3.86
CA ARG A 105 -4.84 15.75 2.74
C ARG A 105 -6.01 14.77 2.96
N LYS A 106 -5.78 13.66 3.66
CA LYS A 106 -6.76 12.59 3.98
C LYS A 106 -7.57 12.12 2.78
N PRO A 107 -6.94 11.64 1.70
CA PRO A 107 -7.66 11.06 0.58
C PRO A 107 -8.35 9.75 0.99
N GLN A 108 -9.32 9.29 0.20
CA GLN A 108 -9.87 7.96 0.38
C GLN A 108 -8.91 6.86 -0.12
N ILE A 109 -8.17 7.15 -1.20
CA ILE A 109 -7.22 6.22 -1.81
C ILE A 109 -5.92 6.96 -2.13
N ALA A 110 -4.79 6.43 -1.67
CA ALA A 110 -3.45 6.91 -2.00
C ALA A 110 -2.72 5.90 -2.89
N LEU A 111 -2.11 6.38 -3.97
CA LEU A 111 -1.27 5.56 -4.85
C LEU A 111 0.18 5.70 -4.38
N VAL A 112 0.79 4.59 -4.00
CA VAL A 112 2.16 4.52 -3.49
C VAL A 112 2.92 3.43 -4.23
N ASP A 113 3.71 3.81 -5.21
CA ASP A 113 4.50 2.88 -6.02
C ASP A 113 5.68 2.30 -5.21
N GLU A 114 6.15 1.11 -5.59
CA GLU A 114 7.35 0.47 -5.05
C GLU A 114 7.32 0.21 -3.53
N LEU A 115 6.42 -0.64 -3.03
CA LEU A 115 6.28 -0.99 -1.61
C LEU A 115 7.60 -1.47 -0.96
N ALA A 116 8.49 -2.11 -1.71
CA ALA A 116 9.77 -2.65 -1.23
C ALA A 116 10.89 -1.59 -1.14
N HIS A 117 10.60 -0.33 -1.50
CA HIS A 117 11.59 0.74 -1.50
C HIS A 117 12.19 0.99 -0.10
N THR A 118 13.51 1.25 -0.06
CA THR A 118 14.18 1.75 1.13
C THR A 118 14.26 3.27 1.02
N ASN A 119 13.60 3.97 1.92
CA ASN A 119 13.56 5.43 1.93
C ASN A 119 14.96 6.04 2.17
N ALA A 120 15.15 7.27 1.74
CA ALA A 120 16.38 8.01 1.97
C ALA A 120 16.68 8.13 3.47
N PRO A 121 17.96 8.05 3.89
CA PRO A 121 18.34 8.28 5.28
C PRO A 121 17.89 9.67 5.74
N GLY A 122 17.21 9.75 6.88
CA GLY A 122 16.60 10.97 7.39
C GLY A 122 15.09 11.06 7.11
N SER A 123 14.52 10.15 6.32
CA SER A 123 13.08 10.00 6.18
C SER A 123 12.43 9.55 7.51
N ARG A 124 11.13 9.78 7.65
CA ARG A 124 10.35 9.40 8.84
C ARG A 124 10.43 7.90 9.16
N HIS A 125 10.38 7.06 8.13
CA HIS A 125 10.54 5.62 8.23
C HIS A 125 11.67 5.14 7.31
N GLU A 126 12.32 4.04 7.68
CA GLU A 126 13.39 3.45 6.87
C GLU A 126 12.85 2.81 5.59
N LYS A 127 11.65 2.24 5.64
CA LYS A 127 11.04 1.47 4.55
C LYS A 127 9.69 2.05 4.15
N ARG A 128 9.42 2.06 2.86
CA ARG A 128 8.14 2.53 2.31
C ARG A 128 6.93 1.76 2.82
N TRP A 129 7.05 0.48 3.08
CA TRP A 129 5.96 -0.30 3.64
C TRP A 129 5.52 0.21 5.03
N GLN A 130 6.42 0.81 5.82
CA GLN A 130 6.09 1.42 7.11
C GLN A 130 5.27 2.71 6.93
N ASP A 131 5.59 3.50 5.90
CA ASP A 131 4.77 4.66 5.53
C ASP A 131 3.36 4.20 5.11
N VAL A 132 3.28 3.14 4.31
CA VAL A 132 1.99 2.55 3.89
C VAL A 132 1.21 2.05 5.09
N GLU A 133 1.85 1.40 6.05
CA GLU A 133 1.19 0.94 7.29
C GLU A 133 0.58 2.10 8.08
N GLU A 134 1.27 3.24 8.17
CA GLU A 134 0.75 4.44 8.82
C GLU A 134 -0.46 5.03 8.07
N LEU A 135 -0.43 5.07 6.73
CA LEU A 135 -1.57 5.50 5.93
C LEU A 135 -2.79 4.60 6.13
N LEU A 136 -2.58 3.27 6.14
CA LEU A 136 -3.65 2.31 6.41
C LEU A 136 -4.22 2.49 7.82
N ALA A 137 -3.37 2.69 8.83
CA ALA A 137 -3.80 2.95 10.21
C ALA A 137 -4.62 4.25 10.32
N ALA A 138 -4.35 5.23 9.45
CA ALA A 138 -5.14 6.47 9.35
C ALA A 138 -6.47 6.32 8.58
N GLY A 139 -6.82 5.11 8.12
CA GLY A 139 -8.05 4.81 7.38
C GLY A 139 -7.98 5.13 5.88
N ILE A 140 -6.79 5.34 5.33
CA ILE A 140 -6.58 5.61 3.91
C ILE A 140 -6.33 4.29 3.18
N ASP A 141 -7.13 3.99 2.15
CA ASP A 141 -6.87 2.85 1.27
C ASP A 141 -5.58 3.11 0.47
N VAL A 142 -4.72 2.10 0.33
CA VAL A 142 -3.47 2.23 -0.41
C VAL A 142 -3.41 1.25 -1.57
N TYR A 143 -3.12 1.76 -2.77
CA TYR A 143 -2.76 0.98 -3.94
C TYR A 143 -1.26 1.06 -4.14
N THR A 144 -0.61 -0.09 -4.26
CA THR A 144 0.86 -0.16 -4.36
C THR A 144 1.32 -1.22 -5.34
N THR A 145 2.58 -1.16 -5.76
CA THR A 145 3.19 -2.13 -6.65
C THR A 145 4.31 -2.90 -5.97
N VAL A 146 4.50 -4.15 -6.36
CA VAL A 146 5.61 -5.00 -5.90
C VAL A 146 6.16 -5.84 -7.05
N ASN A 147 7.47 -5.96 -7.16
CA ASN A 147 8.11 -6.98 -7.98
C ASN A 147 8.14 -8.31 -7.23
N ILE A 148 7.82 -9.41 -7.90
CA ILE A 148 7.74 -10.74 -7.25
C ILE A 148 9.07 -11.16 -6.60
N GLN A 149 10.21 -10.71 -7.13
CA GLN A 149 11.52 -10.94 -6.53
C GLN A 149 11.69 -10.33 -5.12
N HIS A 150 10.88 -9.33 -4.78
CA HIS A 150 10.85 -8.73 -3.45
C HIS A 150 9.71 -9.27 -2.57
N PHE A 151 8.83 -10.09 -3.16
CA PHE A 151 7.65 -10.58 -2.45
C PHE A 151 8.03 -11.54 -1.31
N GLU A 152 9.03 -12.40 -1.51
CA GLU A 152 9.49 -13.33 -0.46
C GLU A 152 9.99 -12.56 0.78
N SER A 153 10.72 -11.44 0.57
CA SER A 153 11.21 -10.60 1.67
C SER A 153 10.10 -9.76 2.34
N LEU A 154 8.96 -9.60 1.69
CA LEU A 154 7.80 -8.85 2.19
C LEU A 154 6.65 -9.76 2.64
N ASN A 155 6.75 -11.07 2.44
CA ASN A 155 5.65 -12.00 2.72
C ASN A 155 5.14 -11.89 4.16
N ASP A 156 6.04 -11.86 5.14
CA ASP A 156 5.69 -11.74 6.55
C ASP A 156 5.00 -10.39 6.83
N ILE A 157 5.48 -9.32 6.19
CA ILE A 157 4.95 -7.96 6.32
C ILE A 157 3.56 -7.87 5.70
N VAL A 158 3.39 -8.39 4.48
CA VAL A 158 2.09 -8.42 3.81
C VAL A 158 1.08 -9.24 4.62
N THR A 159 1.51 -10.38 5.18
CA THR A 159 0.68 -11.20 6.06
C THR A 159 0.27 -10.43 7.33
N GLN A 160 1.20 -9.69 7.94
CA GLN A 160 0.92 -8.87 9.11
C GLN A 160 -0.07 -7.74 8.81
N ILE A 161 0.07 -7.08 7.65
CA ILE A 161 -0.81 -5.96 7.26
C ILE A 161 -2.21 -6.44 6.86
N THR A 162 -2.29 -7.57 6.16
CA THR A 162 -3.55 -8.05 5.55
C THR A 162 -4.28 -9.12 6.36
N GLY A 163 -3.62 -9.71 7.36
CA GLY A 163 -4.15 -10.84 8.12
C GLY A 163 -4.28 -12.14 7.31
N VAL A 164 -3.86 -12.15 6.04
CA VAL A 164 -3.99 -13.30 5.12
C VAL A 164 -2.69 -14.06 5.03
N MET A 165 -2.66 -15.31 5.48
CA MET A 165 -1.54 -16.22 5.25
C MET A 165 -1.61 -16.76 3.82
N ASN A 166 -0.71 -16.31 2.96
CA ASN A 166 -0.64 -16.78 1.58
C ASN A 166 0.29 -17.97 1.45
N GLY A 167 -0.31 -19.16 1.26
CA GLY A 167 0.35 -20.25 0.59
C GLY A 167 0.40 -19.95 -0.91
N VAL A 168 1.41 -19.21 -1.39
CA VAL A 168 1.58 -19.00 -2.83
C VAL A 168 2.16 -20.24 -3.44
N SER A 169 1.32 -20.99 -4.17
CA SER A 169 1.80 -21.99 -5.12
C SER A 169 2.40 -21.26 -6.33
N PRO A 170 3.61 -21.65 -6.81
CA PRO A 170 4.19 -21.02 -7.99
C PRO A 170 3.45 -21.54 -9.20
N LEU A 171 2.68 -20.75 -9.87
CA LEU A 171 2.36 -20.89 -11.30
C LEU A 171 1.20 -19.96 -11.76
N HIS A 172 1.46 -19.35 -12.88
CA HIS A 172 0.56 -18.61 -13.79
C HIS A 172 0.31 -17.12 -13.50
N GLU A 173 0.41 -16.39 -14.59
CA GLU A 173 -0.01 -15.02 -14.83
C GLU A 173 -1.39 -14.72 -14.20
N THR A 174 -1.40 -14.49 -12.90
CA THR A 174 -2.63 -14.16 -12.21
C THR A 174 -2.37 -12.88 -11.43
N PHE A 175 -3.06 -11.82 -11.82
CA PHE A 175 -3.22 -10.66 -10.99
C PHE A 175 -3.93 -11.10 -9.71
N LEU A 176 -3.17 -11.31 -8.64
CA LEU A 176 -3.75 -11.56 -7.33
C LEU A 176 -4.42 -10.28 -6.85
N ARG A 177 -5.73 -10.24 -6.96
CA ARG A 177 -6.57 -9.29 -6.23
C ARG A 177 -6.74 -9.84 -4.83
N LEU A 178 -6.01 -9.30 -3.87
CA LEU A 178 -6.32 -9.49 -2.45
C LEU A 178 -7.39 -8.44 -2.09
N TRP A 179 -8.58 -8.93 -1.80
CA TRP A 179 -9.73 -8.15 -1.31
C TRP A 179 -9.75 -8.19 0.21
#